data_3025f3382a5fbad996dbc5c9dd8b7752
#
_entry.id   3025f3382a5fbad996dbc5c9dd8b7752
#
_cell.length_a   1.000
_cell.length_b   1.000
_cell.length_c   1.000
_cell.angle_alpha   90.00
_cell.angle_beta   90.00
_cell.angle_gamma   90.00
#
_symmetry.space_group_name_H-M   'P 1'
#
loop_
_entity.id
_entity.type
_entity.pdbx_description
1 polymer ?
#
loop_
_entity_poly.entity_id
_entity_poly.type
_entity_poly.pdbx_seq_one_letter_code
_entity_poly.pdbx_strand_id
1 'polypeptide(L)'
;MAMGRREVERQADFWVPTAELPQSPGHPFYEQLNRVLAAAGFDRFCEESCRKFYHARLGRPSVPPGVYFRMLLIGYFEKLPSERQIAWRCADSLSLRAFLGLAPGDGSPDDSSLNRSRLRIDLETHQAVFDWVLKRLAEHELLKGQRLGIDASTLAANAAMRSIVRRETGQSYREFLTELAQESGIATPTAEDLAKFDRKRKGKKCSNDDWFNPHDPDAKVAKLKDGTTHLAHKNEHAVDLDTGAIVAPAVHPANEGDTTTMWGTLEQAANSLQEVREDPTVPADTSGLHVQDVVTDKGYHSAQMLVNLEEVDLRGYVSEPDRGRQKWTAKTAAEQAFKRQAQQAVYRNRRRRRSRRSKALHRKRAELVERSFEHVLDDGGLWRVYLRGRENIAKRYLIHTAAFNLGLIMRKLTGFGTPRGWADARAAAARRLRALWNGLAARLRRWTAIPVIKVWPAALGHDRPLAA
;
A
#
# COMPACT_ATOMS: atom_id res chain seq x y z
N MET A 1 36.66 18.02 25.18
CA MET A 1 36.00 18.72 24.11
C MET A 1 35.24 19.91 24.69
N ALA A 2 35.34 21.10 24.09
CA ALA A 2 34.57 22.27 24.50
C ALA A 2 33.12 22.15 24.06
N MET A 3 32.17 22.65 24.86
CA MET A 3 30.76 22.68 24.54
C MET A 3 30.50 23.72 23.43
N GLY A 4 29.92 23.30 22.30
CA GLY A 4 29.46 24.20 21.25
C GLY A 4 28.34 25.09 21.75
N ARG A 5 28.29 26.35 21.31
CA ARG A 5 27.18 27.29 21.57
C ARG A 5 26.45 27.55 20.28
N ARG A 6 25.12 27.68 20.36
CA ARG A 6 24.26 28.08 19.22
C ARG A 6 24.43 29.58 18.99
N GLU A 7 24.88 29.96 17.80
CA GLU A 7 24.81 31.35 17.34
C GLU A 7 23.37 31.68 16.96
N VAL A 8 22.79 32.71 17.56
CA VAL A 8 21.38 33.09 17.37
C VAL A 8 21.20 34.00 16.14
N GLU A 9 22.21 34.79 15.83
CA GLU A 9 22.24 35.66 14.65
C GLU A 9 23.49 35.36 13.83
N ARG A 10 23.27 34.83 12.64
CA ARG A 10 24.32 34.63 11.64
C ARG A 10 23.96 35.45 10.40
N GLN A 11 24.85 36.29 9.97
CA GLN A 11 24.69 37.02 8.70
C GLN A 11 24.64 35.99 7.57
N ALA A 12 23.60 36.07 6.70
CA ALA A 12 23.53 35.21 5.53
C ALA A 12 24.65 35.56 4.54
N ASP A 13 25.37 34.53 4.10
CA ASP A 13 26.39 34.71 3.06
C ASP A 13 25.73 35.05 1.72
N PHE A 14 26.33 35.99 0.96
CA PHE A 14 25.82 36.38 -0.36
C PHE A 14 26.01 35.26 -1.40
N TRP A 15 27.05 34.44 -1.23
CA TRP A 15 27.38 33.31 -2.10
C TRP A 15 27.89 32.15 -1.25
N VAL A 16 27.29 30.99 -1.46
CA VAL A 16 27.79 29.72 -0.89
C VAL A 16 28.23 28.84 -2.04
N PRO A 17 29.51 28.51 -2.17
CA PRO A 17 29.99 27.56 -3.19
C PRO A 17 29.28 26.22 -3.05
N THR A 18 28.97 25.56 -4.14
CA THR A 18 28.29 24.25 -4.14
C THR A 18 29.08 23.21 -3.32
N ALA A 19 30.40 23.34 -3.24
CA ALA A 19 31.26 22.47 -2.44
C ALA A 19 31.08 22.63 -0.93
N GLU A 20 30.58 23.79 -0.47
CA GLU A 20 30.34 24.10 0.94
C GLU A 20 28.91 23.76 1.39
N LEU A 21 28.03 23.40 0.44
CA LEU A 21 26.69 22.99 0.77
C LEU A 21 26.72 21.64 1.53
N PRO A 22 25.82 21.44 2.49
CA PRO A 22 25.74 20.18 3.22
C PRO A 22 25.64 19.01 2.25
N GLN A 23 26.57 18.09 2.31
CA GLN A 23 26.54 16.86 1.54
C GLN A 23 25.99 15.74 2.39
N SER A 24 25.08 14.96 1.84
CA SER A 24 24.62 13.71 2.44
C SER A 24 25.26 12.55 1.70
N PRO A 25 25.76 11.53 2.40
CA PRO A 25 26.25 10.31 1.75
C PRO A 25 25.14 9.54 1.02
N GLY A 26 23.90 10.10 1.00
CA GLY A 26 22.72 9.43 0.44
C GLY A 26 22.16 8.36 1.39
N HIS A 27 20.97 7.88 1.06
CA HIS A 27 20.40 6.72 1.73
C HIS A 27 20.58 5.48 0.84
N PRO A 28 21.30 4.43 1.28
CA PRO A 28 21.67 3.30 0.43
C PRO A 28 20.49 2.62 -0.28
N PHE A 29 19.31 2.62 0.35
CA PHE A 29 18.08 2.12 -0.26
C PHE A 29 17.71 2.93 -1.51
N TYR A 30 17.69 4.26 -1.43
CA TYR A 30 17.34 5.12 -2.56
C TYR A 30 18.41 5.12 -3.66
N GLU A 31 19.68 4.99 -3.31
CA GLU A 31 20.75 4.81 -4.29
C GLU A 31 20.55 3.52 -5.10
N GLN A 32 20.27 2.41 -4.41
CA GLN A 32 20.04 1.13 -5.09
C GLN A 32 18.73 1.15 -5.89
N LEU A 33 17.65 1.73 -5.35
CA LEU A 33 16.39 1.90 -6.08
C LEU A 33 16.61 2.75 -7.35
N ASN A 34 17.41 3.83 -7.23
CA ASN A 34 17.75 4.67 -8.37
C ASN A 34 18.51 3.90 -9.45
N ARG A 35 19.44 3.02 -9.07
CA ARG A 35 20.15 2.13 -10.03
C ARG A 35 19.17 1.22 -10.76
N VAL A 36 18.21 0.62 -10.06
CA VAL A 36 17.17 -0.24 -10.68
C VAL A 36 16.32 0.56 -11.67
N LEU A 37 15.84 1.73 -11.26
CA LEU A 37 15.01 2.58 -12.13
C LEU A 37 15.78 3.13 -13.33
N ALA A 38 17.01 3.59 -13.13
CA ALA A 38 17.84 4.15 -14.17
C ALA A 38 18.30 3.08 -15.18
N ALA A 39 18.72 1.90 -14.72
CA ALA A 39 19.13 0.80 -15.60
C ALA A 39 18.00 0.35 -16.55
N ALA A 40 16.76 0.44 -16.10
CA ALA A 40 15.57 0.10 -16.88
C ALA A 40 14.94 1.30 -17.62
N GLY A 41 15.56 2.49 -17.60
CA GLY A 41 15.11 3.65 -18.36
C GLY A 41 13.80 4.26 -17.87
N PHE A 42 13.50 4.22 -16.56
CA PHE A 42 12.24 4.66 -15.97
C PHE A 42 11.82 6.08 -16.37
N ASP A 43 12.74 7.04 -16.24
CA ASP A 43 12.41 8.44 -16.50
C ASP A 43 12.05 8.67 -17.97
N ARG A 44 12.80 8.06 -18.89
CA ARG A 44 12.51 8.10 -20.33
C ARG A 44 11.14 7.47 -20.63
N PHE A 45 10.83 6.32 -20.06
CA PHE A 45 9.53 5.69 -20.19
C PHE A 45 8.40 6.61 -19.71
N CYS A 46 8.54 7.24 -18.56
CA CYS A 46 7.55 8.18 -18.02
C CYS A 46 7.38 9.41 -18.96
N GLU A 47 8.46 9.94 -19.52
CA GLU A 47 8.41 11.08 -20.43
C GLU A 47 7.72 10.72 -21.75
N GLU A 48 8.04 9.57 -22.32
CA GLU A 48 7.43 9.06 -23.56
C GLU A 48 5.93 8.80 -23.36
N SER A 49 5.53 8.13 -22.29
CA SER A 49 4.14 7.84 -21.94
C SER A 49 3.32 9.11 -21.67
N CYS A 50 3.94 10.14 -21.13
CA CYS A 50 3.28 11.40 -20.83
C CYS A 50 3.32 12.43 -21.96
N ARG A 51 4.02 12.18 -23.05
CA ARG A 51 4.21 13.14 -24.14
C ARG A 51 2.89 13.72 -24.68
N LYS A 52 1.84 12.90 -24.75
CA LYS A 52 0.50 13.29 -25.23
C LYS A 52 -0.16 14.41 -24.39
N PHE A 53 0.27 14.64 -23.18
CA PHE A 53 -0.29 15.66 -22.27
C PHE A 53 0.44 17.00 -22.30
N TYR A 54 1.53 17.11 -23.02
CA TYR A 54 2.41 18.27 -23.03
C TYR A 54 2.60 18.84 -24.44
N HIS A 55 2.61 20.16 -24.52
CA HIS A 55 2.97 20.82 -25.78
C HIS A 55 4.48 20.76 -26.01
N ALA A 56 4.92 20.50 -27.26
CA ALA A 56 6.33 20.27 -27.56
C ALA A 56 7.25 21.50 -27.32
N ARG A 57 6.72 22.74 -27.44
CA ARG A 57 7.53 23.97 -27.40
C ARG A 57 6.92 25.13 -26.63
N LEU A 58 5.61 25.10 -26.33
CA LEU A 58 4.90 26.24 -25.72
C LEU A 58 4.57 25.98 -24.23
N GLY A 59 4.69 27.04 -23.43
CA GLY A 59 4.33 27.05 -22.03
C GLY A 59 5.55 27.00 -21.09
N ARG A 60 5.28 27.30 -19.80
CA ARG A 60 6.30 27.17 -18.74
C ARG A 60 6.66 25.69 -18.55
N PRO A 61 7.93 25.32 -18.39
CA PRO A 61 8.33 23.97 -18.04
C PRO A 61 7.59 23.47 -16.80
N SER A 62 7.05 22.26 -16.90
CA SER A 62 6.37 21.58 -15.79
C SER A 62 7.34 20.68 -15.04
N VAL A 63 6.88 20.10 -13.92
CA VAL A 63 7.61 19.01 -13.26
C VAL A 63 7.80 17.87 -14.28
N PRO A 64 9.03 17.37 -14.48
CA PRO A 64 9.27 16.21 -15.33
C PRO A 64 8.43 15.01 -14.89
N PRO A 65 7.82 14.25 -15.81
CA PRO A 65 7.00 13.08 -15.45
C PRO A 65 7.72 12.06 -14.56
N GLY A 66 9.00 11.79 -14.84
CA GLY A 66 9.81 10.90 -14.00
C GLY A 66 9.92 11.39 -12.54
N VAL A 67 10.11 12.70 -12.33
CA VAL A 67 10.14 13.29 -11.00
C VAL A 67 8.79 13.16 -10.31
N TYR A 68 7.68 13.41 -11.02
CA TYR A 68 6.33 13.25 -10.48
C TYR A 68 6.10 11.81 -9.96
N PHE A 69 6.36 10.80 -10.78
CA PHE A 69 6.18 9.41 -10.38
C PHE A 69 7.14 8.99 -9.25
N ARG A 70 8.41 9.44 -9.28
CA ARG A 70 9.35 9.20 -8.18
C ARG A 70 8.87 9.81 -6.85
N MET A 71 8.28 11.00 -6.85
CA MET A 71 7.68 11.59 -5.65
C MET A 71 6.52 10.74 -5.12
N LEU A 72 5.69 10.17 -5.98
CA LEU A 72 4.64 9.24 -5.55
C LEU A 72 5.20 7.93 -4.97
N LEU A 73 6.29 7.40 -5.52
CA LEU A 73 7.01 6.24 -4.95
C LEU A 73 7.56 6.55 -3.55
N ILE A 74 8.16 7.75 -3.36
CA ILE A 74 8.61 8.22 -2.03
C ILE A 74 7.43 8.22 -1.04
N GLY A 75 6.24 8.61 -1.49
CA GLY A 75 5.04 8.58 -0.66
C GLY A 75 4.76 7.23 -0.01
N TYR A 76 5.01 6.13 -0.72
CA TYR A 76 4.93 4.78 -0.15
C TYR A 76 6.10 4.50 0.79
N PHE A 77 7.33 4.67 0.34
CA PHE A 77 8.52 4.28 1.08
C PHE A 77 8.73 5.09 2.38
N GLU A 78 8.30 6.36 2.40
CA GLU A 78 8.38 7.23 3.57
C GLU A 78 7.08 7.27 4.40
N LYS A 79 6.04 6.51 4.01
CA LYS A 79 4.74 6.46 4.69
C LYS A 79 4.03 7.83 4.72
N LEU A 80 3.97 8.51 3.59
CA LEU A 80 3.42 9.85 3.46
C LEU A 80 2.05 9.82 2.77
N PRO A 81 0.94 9.99 3.50
CA PRO A 81 -0.40 9.82 2.95
C PRO A 81 -0.86 10.97 2.04
N SER A 82 -0.28 12.17 2.16
CA SER A 82 -0.70 13.36 1.40
C SER A 82 0.39 13.93 0.50
N GLU A 83 0.00 14.55 -0.62
CA GLU A 83 0.93 15.21 -1.55
C GLU A 83 1.71 16.34 -0.88
N ARG A 84 1.09 17.07 0.07
CA ARG A 84 1.78 18.10 0.85
C ARG A 84 2.93 17.52 1.68
N GLN A 85 2.70 16.38 2.33
CA GLN A 85 3.76 15.73 3.11
C GLN A 85 4.88 15.19 2.20
N ILE A 86 4.53 14.66 1.02
CA ILE A 86 5.51 14.22 0.03
C ILE A 86 6.37 15.39 -0.43
N ALA A 87 5.76 16.50 -0.85
CA ALA A 87 6.47 17.69 -1.30
C ALA A 87 7.39 18.23 -0.19
N TRP A 88 6.88 18.33 1.02
CA TRP A 88 7.63 18.79 2.20
C TRP A 88 8.84 17.89 2.48
N ARG A 89 8.62 16.59 2.54
CA ARG A 89 9.69 15.61 2.82
C ARG A 89 10.75 15.61 1.72
N CYS A 90 10.38 15.75 0.46
CA CYS A 90 11.31 15.86 -0.66
C CYS A 90 12.14 17.15 -0.60
N ALA A 91 11.54 18.27 -0.19
CA ALA A 91 12.26 19.53 -0.05
C ALA A 91 13.30 19.50 1.08
N ASP A 92 12.97 18.83 2.19
CA ASP A 92 13.76 18.81 3.43
C ASP A 92 14.90 17.75 3.43
N SER A 93 14.93 16.83 2.45
CA SER A 93 15.89 15.72 2.45
C SER A 93 16.83 15.79 1.24
N LEU A 94 18.11 16.02 1.48
CA LEU A 94 19.15 15.97 0.46
C LEU A 94 19.21 14.60 -0.24
N SER A 95 18.99 13.50 0.49
CA SER A 95 18.98 12.15 -0.08
C SER A 95 17.81 11.94 -1.04
N LEU A 96 16.60 12.45 -0.70
CA LEU A 96 15.44 12.36 -1.58
C LEU A 96 15.57 13.32 -2.77
N ARG A 97 16.14 14.50 -2.59
CA ARG A 97 16.48 15.42 -3.69
C ARG A 97 17.42 14.74 -4.70
N ALA A 98 18.46 14.06 -4.22
CA ALA A 98 19.37 13.29 -5.08
C ALA A 98 18.63 12.14 -5.80
N PHE A 99 17.70 11.43 -5.14
CA PHE A 99 16.86 10.41 -5.77
C PHE A 99 15.94 10.98 -6.85
N LEU A 100 15.49 12.23 -6.70
CA LEU A 100 14.71 12.96 -7.72
C LEU A 100 15.56 13.56 -8.84
N GLY A 101 16.89 13.49 -8.75
CA GLY A 101 17.81 14.12 -9.70
C GLY A 101 17.87 15.65 -9.59
N LEU A 102 17.48 16.22 -8.43
CA LEU A 102 17.51 17.65 -8.18
C LEU A 102 18.88 18.06 -7.62
N ALA A 103 19.49 19.06 -8.23
CA ALA A 103 20.69 19.69 -7.69
C ALA A 103 20.38 20.44 -6.37
N PRO A 104 21.38 20.69 -5.52
CA PRO A 104 21.17 21.41 -4.26
C PRO A 104 20.49 22.78 -4.41
N GLY A 105 20.75 23.49 -5.50
CA GLY A 105 20.15 24.81 -5.81
C GLY A 105 18.79 24.76 -6.51
N ASP A 106 18.33 23.58 -6.96
CA ASP A 106 17.05 23.47 -7.66
C ASP A 106 15.85 23.63 -6.72
N GLY A 107 14.76 24.18 -7.21
CA GLY A 107 13.48 24.19 -6.49
C GLY A 107 12.89 22.79 -6.41
N SER A 108 12.46 22.35 -5.22
CA SER A 108 11.69 21.12 -5.08
C SER A 108 10.24 21.33 -5.51
N PRO A 109 9.60 20.41 -6.27
CA PRO A 109 8.21 20.53 -6.63
C PRO A 109 7.30 20.58 -5.38
N ASP A 110 6.33 21.48 -5.40
CA ASP A 110 5.34 21.66 -4.35
C ASP A 110 4.10 20.73 -4.54
N ASP A 111 3.21 20.71 -3.55
CA ASP A 111 1.98 19.91 -3.59
C ASP A 111 1.03 20.36 -4.70
N SER A 112 1.00 21.66 -5.02
CA SER A 112 0.19 22.18 -6.14
C SER A 112 0.69 21.68 -7.49
N SER A 113 1.98 21.52 -7.64
CA SER A 113 2.61 20.95 -8.84
C SER A 113 2.30 19.45 -8.98
N LEU A 114 2.34 18.69 -7.88
CA LEU A 114 1.90 17.28 -7.87
C LEU A 114 0.43 17.15 -8.25
N ASN A 115 -0.44 17.98 -7.65
CA ASN A 115 -1.86 18.00 -7.97
C ASN A 115 -2.13 18.31 -9.46
N ARG A 116 -1.46 19.33 -10.02
CA ARG A 116 -1.58 19.67 -11.45
C ARG A 116 -1.12 18.53 -12.36
N SER A 117 -0.04 17.84 -12.02
CA SER A 117 0.45 16.69 -12.76
C SER A 117 -0.55 15.52 -12.72
N ARG A 118 -1.10 15.21 -11.54
CA ARG A 118 -2.11 14.15 -11.38
C ARG A 118 -3.39 14.43 -12.18
N LEU A 119 -3.86 15.69 -12.18
CA LEU A 119 -5.06 16.07 -12.94
C LEU A 119 -4.82 16.05 -14.46
N ARG A 120 -3.60 16.29 -14.91
CA ARG A 120 -3.22 16.28 -16.33
C ARG A 120 -3.01 14.89 -16.90
N ILE A 121 -2.32 14.02 -16.17
CA ILE A 121 -1.96 12.68 -16.60
C ILE A 121 -3.15 11.74 -16.32
N ASP A 122 -3.59 10.98 -17.31
CA ASP A 122 -4.73 10.07 -17.21
C ASP A 122 -4.45 8.82 -16.37
N LEU A 123 -5.51 8.06 -16.07
CA LEU A 123 -5.42 6.81 -15.32
C LEU A 123 -4.68 5.73 -16.11
N GLU A 124 -4.85 5.68 -17.42
CA GLU A 124 -4.19 4.74 -18.32
C GLU A 124 -2.67 4.86 -18.24
N THR A 125 -2.14 6.08 -18.23
CA THR A 125 -0.69 6.31 -18.07
C THR A 125 -0.18 5.88 -16.68
N HIS A 126 -0.97 6.06 -15.61
CA HIS A 126 -0.61 5.52 -14.29
C HIS A 126 -0.64 3.98 -14.29
N GLN A 127 -1.59 3.36 -15.01
CA GLN A 127 -1.62 1.92 -15.23
C GLN A 127 -0.37 1.45 -15.98
N ALA A 128 0.02 2.14 -17.05
CA ALA A 128 1.22 1.81 -17.82
C ALA A 128 2.51 1.85 -16.94
N VAL A 129 2.61 2.80 -16.01
CA VAL A 129 3.71 2.84 -15.03
C VAL A 129 3.66 1.65 -14.07
N PHE A 130 2.48 1.23 -13.63
CA PHE A 130 2.32 0.02 -12.82
C PHE A 130 2.74 -1.22 -13.61
N ASP A 131 2.30 -1.37 -14.86
CA ASP A 131 2.63 -2.50 -15.74
C ASP A 131 4.13 -2.52 -16.09
N TRP A 132 4.75 -1.34 -16.23
CA TRP A 132 6.21 -1.25 -16.34
C TRP A 132 6.93 -1.88 -15.13
N VAL A 133 6.42 -1.70 -13.92
CA VAL A 133 6.98 -2.33 -12.72
C VAL A 133 6.74 -3.84 -12.73
N LEU A 134 5.60 -4.32 -13.24
CA LEU A 134 5.36 -5.76 -13.40
C LEU A 134 6.37 -6.42 -14.36
N LYS A 135 6.73 -5.72 -15.46
CA LYS A 135 7.79 -6.17 -16.38
C LYS A 135 9.13 -6.34 -15.64
N ARG A 136 9.47 -5.40 -14.74
CA ARG A 136 10.69 -5.52 -13.87
C ARG A 136 10.60 -6.69 -12.89
N LEU A 137 9.40 -6.97 -12.34
CA LEU A 137 9.21 -8.17 -11.51
C LEU A 137 9.46 -9.45 -12.31
N ALA A 138 8.96 -9.53 -13.54
CA ALA A 138 9.18 -10.69 -14.42
C ALA A 138 10.68 -10.92 -14.70
N GLU A 139 11.44 -9.87 -15.02
CA GLU A 139 12.90 -9.91 -15.19
C GLU A 139 13.64 -10.43 -13.96
N HIS A 140 13.12 -10.10 -12.79
CA HIS A 140 13.65 -10.61 -11.53
C HIS A 140 13.02 -11.91 -11.06
N GLU A 141 12.25 -12.64 -11.90
CA GLU A 141 11.55 -13.89 -11.56
C GLU A 141 10.59 -13.78 -10.36
N LEU A 142 10.11 -12.57 -10.08
CA LEU A 142 9.18 -12.25 -9.01
C LEU A 142 7.72 -12.12 -9.49
N LEU A 143 7.41 -12.64 -10.67
CA LEU A 143 6.07 -12.68 -11.24
C LEU A 143 5.86 -14.05 -11.89
N LYS A 144 4.83 -14.79 -11.45
CA LYS A 144 4.41 -16.08 -12.02
C LYS A 144 3.01 -16.02 -12.61
N GLY A 145 2.09 -15.26 -12.02
CA GLY A 145 0.77 -14.92 -12.54
C GLY A 145 -0.24 -16.06 -12.67
N GLN A 146 0.16 -17.31 -12.42
CA GLN A 146 -0.71 -18.47 -12.63
C GLN A 146 -1.78 -18.65 -11.54
N ARG A 147 -1.51 -18.22 -10.32
CA ARG A 147 -2.35 -18.43 -9.15
C ARG A 147 -2.62 -17.10 -8.45
N LEU A 148 -3.81 -16.58 -8.63
CA LEU A 148 -4.18 -15.30 -8.05
C LEU A 148 -5.05 -15.48 -6.80
N GLY A 149 -4.66 -14.83 -5.73
CA GLY A 149 -5.50 -14.61 -4.55
C GLY A 149 -6.17 -13.25 -4.66
N ILE A 150 -7.50 -13.21 -4.54
CA ILE A 150 -8.25 -11.95 -4.59
C ILE A 150 -8.91 -11.71 -3.24
N ASP A 151 -8.81 -10.46 -2.78
CA ASP A 151 -9.52 -9.97 -1.59
C ASP A 151 -9.71 -8.46 -1.69
N ALA A 152 -10.63 -7.94 -0.89
CA ALA A 152 -10.94 -6.53 -0.83
C ALA A 152 -10.82 -5.97 0.59
N SER A 153 -10.47 -4.70 0.67
CA SER A 153 -10.46 -3.93 1.91
C SER A 153 -11.18 -2.61 1.69
N THR A 154 -11.44 -1.89 2.77
CA THR A 154 -12.12 -0.60 2.74
C THR A 154 -11.09 0.52 2.93
N LEU A 155 -11.19 1.55 2.10
CA LEU A 155 -10.36 2.74 2.11
C LEU A 155 -11.19 3.93 2.57
N ALA A 156 -10.86 4.53 3.71
CA ALA A 156 -11.61 5.67 4.23
C ALA A 156 -11.47 6.90 3.30
N ALA A 157 -12.60 7.47 2.89
CA ALA A 157 -12.64 8.62 2.01
C ALA A 157 -12.31 9.94 2.72
N ASN A 158 -11.87 10.94 1.98
CA ASN A 158 -11.70 12.31 2.46
C ASN A 158 -13.03 13.07 2.47
N ALA A 159 -14.03 12.48 3.09
CA ALA A 159 -15.39 13.00 3.16
C ALA A 159 -16.03 12.64 4.51
N ALA A 160 -16.77 13.57 5.09
CA ALA A 160 -17.41 13.39 6.38
C ALA A 160 -18.88 12.96 6.21
N MET A 161 -19.35 12.02 7.02
CA MET A 161 -20.78 11.62 7.04
C MET A 161 -21.72 12.81 7.33
N ARG A 162 -21.30 13.76 8.14
CA ARG A 162 -22.12 14.95 8.48
C ARG A 162 -22.35 15.91 7.29
N SER A 163 -21.58 15.80 6.21
CA SER A 163 -21.70 16.65 5.01
C SER A 163 -22.37 15.95 3.83
N ILE A 164 -23.11 14.85 4.08
CA ILE A 164 -23.94 14.24 3.07
C ILE A 164 -25.22 15.07 2.85
N VAL A 165 -25.70 15.06 1.60
CA VAL A 165 -26.94 15.74 1.21
C VAL A 165 -27.84 14.75 0.47
N ARG A 166 -29.14 15.02 0.50
CA ARG A 166 -30.11 14.26 -0.29
C ARG A 166 -29.96 14.56 -1.78
N ARG A 167 -30.03 13.52 -2.62
CA ARG A 167 -29.89 13.67 -4.07
C ARG A 167 -31.02 14.48 -4.70
N GLU A 168 -32.25 14.27 -4.25
CA GLU A 168 -33.44 14.87 -4.82
C GLU A 168 -33.61 16.34 -4.40
N THR A 169 -33.36 16.65 -3.12
CA THR A 169 -33.70 17.96 -2.53
C THR A 169 -32.49 18.83 -2.23
N GLY A 170 -31.28 18.27 -2.22
CA GLY A 170 -30.09 18.98 -1.74
C GLY A 170 -30.05 19.21 -0.23
N GLN A 171 -31.05 18.72 0.50
CA GLN A 171 -31.19 18.89 1.94
C GLN A 171 -30.01 18.23 2.67
N SER A 172 -29.39 18.99 3.58
CA SER A 172 -28.29 18.45 4.40
C SER A 172 -28.81 17.42 5.44
N TYR A 173 -27.95 16.51 5.85
CA TYR A 173 -28.30 15.54 6.88
C TYR A 173 -28.73 16.19 8.20
N ARG A 174 -28.19 17.35 8.52
CA ARG A 174 -28.56 18.13 9.70
C ARG A 174 -29.98 18.70 9.58
N GLU A 175 -30.33 19.29 8.45
CA GLU A 175 -31.70 19.81 8.19
C GLU A 175 -32.73 18.68 8.26
N PHE A 176 -32.45 17.57 7.60
CA PHE A 176 -33.27 16.35 7.67
C PHE A 176 -33.51 15.87 9.11
N LEU A 177 -32.44 15.83 9.94
CA LEU A 177 -32.58 15.46 11.34
C LEU A 177 -33.36 16.49 12.16
N THR A 178 -33.24 17.78 11.82
CA THR A 178 -33.98 18.86 12.49
C THR A 178 -35.48 18.73 12.25
N GLU A 179 -35.89 18.47 11.00
CA GLU A 179 -37.29 18.24 10.65
C GLU A 179 -37.85 17.03 11.40
N LEU A 180 -37.15 15.89 11.38
CA LEU A 180 -37.56 14.70 12.09
C LEU A 180 -37.67 14.89 13.61
N ALA A 181 -36.76 15.69 14.20
CA ALA A 181 -36.77 16.00 15.62
C ALA A 181 -37.97 16.89 15.96
N GLN A 182 -38.28 17.89 15.10
CA GLN A 182 -39.45 18.75 15.26
C GLN A 182 -40.75 17.95 15.16
N GLU A 183 -40.89 17.07 14.18
CA GLU A 183 -42.02 16.14 14.04
C GLU A 183 -42.17 15.23 15.29
N SER A 184 -41.06 14.93 15.96
CA SER A 184 -41.05 14.12 17.19
C SER A 184 -41.28 14.96 18.48
N GLY A 185 -41.62 16.24 18.34
CA GLY A 185 -42.01 17.15 19.46
C GLY A 185 -40.86 17.97 20.05
N ILE A 186 -39.66 17.99 19.45
CA ILE A 186 -38.54 18.85 19.85
C ILE A 186 -38.55 20.12 19.00
N ALA A 187 -39.22 21.19 19.48
CA ALA A 187 -39.48 22.39 18.69
C ALA A 187 -38.20 23.12 18.20
N THR A 188 -37.17 23.19 19.05
CA THR A 188 -35.88 23.85 18.74
C THR A 188 -34.73 22.95 19.12
N PRO A 189 -34.37 21.92 18.29
CA PRO A 189 -33.33 20.95 18.64
C PRO A 189 -31.95 21.59 18.58
N THR A 190 -31.18 21.45 19.66
CA THR A 190 -29.76 21.80 19.68
C THR A 190 -28.92 20.73 18.94
N ALA A 191 -27.65 21.03 18.66
CA ALA A 191 -26.74 20.05 18.05
C ALA A 191 -26.59 18.76 18.89
N GLU A 192 -26.63 18.91 20.22
CA GLU A 192 -26.58 17.76 21.15
C GLU A 192 -27.87 16.95 21.13
N ASP A 193 -29.03 17.61 21.04
CA ASP A 193 -30.34 16.96 20.94
C ASP A 193 -30.45 16.16 19.63
N LEU A 194 -30.00 16.73 18.51
CA LEU A 194 -29.94 16.04 17.23
C LEU A 194 -29.02 14.81 17.28
N ALA A 195 -27.85 14.93 17.93
CA ALA A 195 -26.94 13.80 18.09
C ALA A 195 -27.53 12.69 18.98
N LYS A 196 -28.22 13.06 20.08
CA LYS A 196 -28.94 12.12 20.95
C LYS A 196 -30.12 11.47 20.24
N PHE A 197 -30.91 12.28 19.50
CA PHE A 197 -32.05 11.83 18.71
C PHE A 197 -31.60 10.83 17.62
N ASP A 198 -30.58 11.21 16.85
CA ASP A 198 -30.05 10.33 15.81
C ASP A 198 -29.49 9.03 16.38
N ARG A 199 -28.83 9.07 17.55
CA ARG A 199 -28.32 7.86 18.22
C ARG A 199 -29.44 6.88 18.59
N LYS A 200 -30.60 7.40 19.03
CA LYS A 200 -31.75 6.60 19.50
C LYS A 200 -32.71 6.19 18.37
N ARG A 201 -32.68 6.88 17.25
CA ARG A 201 -33.59 6.65 16.13
C ARG A 201 -33.50 5.21 15.59
N LYS A 202 -34.65 4.57 15.47
CA LYS A 202 -34.79 3.22 14.86
C LYS A 202 -34.85 3.37 13.33
N GLY A 203 -34.36 2.35 12.60
CA GLY A 203 -34.49 2.31 11.15
C GLY A 203 -33.56 3.27 10.38
N LYS A 204 -32.41 3.61 10.93
CA LYS A 204 -31.38 4.40 10.26
C LYS A 204 -30.93 3.72 8.98
N LYS A 205 -31.41 4.20 7.85
CA LYS A 205 -30.93 3.78 6.54
C LYS A 205 -30.41 5.03 5.82
N CYS A 206 -29.08 5.16 5.69
CA CYS A 206 -28.46 6.07 4.73
C CYS A 206 -28.21 5.25 3.46
N SER A 207 -29.19 5.21 2.56
CA SER A 207 -29.02 4.59 1.26
C SER A 207 -28.08 5.46 0.40
N ASN A 208 -27.20 4.83 -0.36
CA ASN A 208 -26.40 5.51 -1.38
C ASN A 208 -27.24 6.01 -2.57
N ASP A 209 -28.48 5.55 -2.68
CA ASP A 209 -29.44 6.03 -3.67
C ASP A 209 -30.01 7.39 -3.28
N ASP A 210 -30.26 7.59 -1.99
CA ASP A 210 -30.86 8.82 -1.44
C ASP A 210 -29.81 9.87 -1.08
N TRP A 211 -28.62 9.45 -0.65
CA TRP A 211 -27.60 10.31 -0.07
C TRP A 211 -26.28 10.26 -0.81
N PHE A 212 -25.60 11.39 -0.92
CA PHE A 212 -24.24 11.48 -1.43
C PHE A 212 -23.45 12.60 -0.74
N ASN A 213 -22.14 12.58 -0.88
CA ASN A 213 -21.30 13.68 -0.40
C ASN A 213 -20.96 14.60 -1.58
N PRO A 214 -21.31 15.91 -1.53
CA PRO A 214 -21.05 16.83 -2.65
C PRO A 214 -19.56 17.11 -2.86
N HIS A 215 -18.72 16.91 -1.84
CA HIS A 215 -17.27 17.11 -1.95
C HIS A 215 -16.53 15.90 -2.53
N ASP A 216 -17.11 14.70 -2.40
CA ASP A 216 -16.62 13.46 -3.00
C ASP A 216 -17.81 12.56 -3.39
N PRO A 217 -18.43 12.81 -4.56
CA PRO A 217 -19.62 12.06 -5.01
C PRO A 217 -19.37 10.56 -5.24
N ASP A 218 -18.11 10.18 -5.45
CA ASP A 218 -17.70 8.79 -5.68
C ASP A 218 -17.59 8.00 -4.38
N ALA A 219 -17.37 8.68 -3.24
CA ALA A 219 -17.36 8.04 -1.93
C ALA A 219 -18.76 7.53 -1.57
N LYS A 220 -18.85 6.28 -1.14
CA LYS A 220 -20.12 5.63 -0.78
C LYS A 220 -20.21 5.35 0.71
N VAL A 221 -21.42 5.44 1.22
CA VAL A 221 -21.73 5.03 2.60
C VAL A 221 -21.51 3.52 2.71
N ALA A 222 -20.57 3.12 3.55
CA ALA A 222 -20.24 1.73 3.79
C ALA A 222 -20.09 1.46 5.29
N LYS A 223 -20.46 0.26 5.72
CA LYS A 223 -20.25 -0.23 7.07
C LYS A 223 -18.87 -0.91 7.13
N LEU A 224 -18.01 -0.40 7.99
CA LEU A 224 -16.68 -0.96 8.21
C LEU A 224 -16.73 -2.22 9.11
N LYS A 225 -15.63 -2.96 9.16
CA LYS A 225 -15.49 -4.17 9.99
C LYS A 225 -15.67 -3.90 11.50
N ASP A 226 -15.36 -2.69 11.95
CA ASP A 226 -15.55 -2.24 13.33
C ASP A 226 -17.03 -1.92 13.68
N GLY A 227 -17.94 -2.09 12.72
CA GLY A 227 -19.37 -1.81 12.86
C GLY A 227 -19.75 -0.35 12.67
N THR A 228 -18.79 0.56 12.47
CA THR A 228 -19.04 1.98 12.19
C THR A 228 -19.42 2.21 10.72
N THR A 229 -20.11 3.32 10.44
CA THR A 229 -20.51 3.70 9.10
C THR A 229 -19.71 4.92 8.66
N HIS A 230 -19.03 4.80 7.53
CA HIS A 230 -18.20 5.86 6.96
C HIS A 230 -18.47 6.01 5.46
N LEU A 231 -18.02 7.14 4.91
CA LEU A 231 -17.83 7.30 3.48
C LEU A 231 -16.50 6.66 3.09
N ALA A 232 -16.53 5.79 2.10
CA ALA A 232 -15.38 4.97 1.75
C ALA A 232 -15.34 4.63 0.25
N HIS A 233 -14.19 4.14 -0.17
CA HIS A 233 -13.96 3.40 -1.41
C HIS A 233 -13.60 1.96 -1.06
N LYS A 234 -13.76 1.04 -2.00
CA LYS A 234 -13.34 -0.35 -1.88
C LYS A 234 -12.08 -0.54 -2.72
N ASN A 235 -11.02 -0.98 -2.12
CA ASN A 235 -9.82 -1.40 -2.82
C ASN A 235 -9.75 -2.92 -2.87
N GLU A 236 -9.38 -3.47 -4.01
CA GLU A 236 -9.30 -4.89 -4.26
C GLU A 236 -7.94 -5.24 -4.85
N HIS A 237 -7.29 -6.30 -4.35
CA HIS A 237 -6.01 -6.78 -4.84
C HIS A 237 -6.15 -8.15 -5.47
N ALA A 238 -5.59 -8.33 -6.67
CA ALA A 238 -5.21 -9.61 -7.20
C ALA A 238 -3.70 -9.83 -6.95
N VAL A 239 -3.37 -10.80 -6.12
CA VAL A 239 -1.99 -11.07 -5.67
C VAL A 239 -1.53 -12.42 -6.20
N ASP A 240 -0.35 -12.47 -6.79
CA ASP A 240 0.32 -13.72 -7.17
C ASP A 240 0.69 -14.52 -5.93
N LEU A 241 0.07 -15.69 -5.77
CA LEU A 241 0.26 -16.55 -4.60
C LEU A 241 1.61 -17.31 -4.58
N ASP A 242 2.44 -17.14 -5.59
CA ASP A 242 3.76 -17.76 -5.64
C ASP A 242 4.87 -16.77 -5.25
N THR A 243 4.65 -15.48 -5.47
CA THR A 243 5.66 -14.45 -5.26
C THR A 243 5.24 -13.38 -4.26
N GLY A 244 3.94 -13.19 -4.06
CA GLY A 244 3.37 -12.10 -3.27
C GLY A 244 3.27 -10.77 -4.02
N ALA A 245 3.57 -10.74 -5.32
CA ALA A 245 3.42 -9.54 -6.14
C ALA A 245 1.94 -9.17 -6.31
N ILE A 246 1.61 -7.88 -6.22
CA ILE A 246 0.31 -7.37 -6.59
C ILE A 246 0.26 -7.28 -8.11
N VAL A 247 -0.63 -8.04 -8.74
CA VAL A 247 -0.80 -8.09 -10.19
C VAL A 247 -1.81 -7.06 -10.68
N ALA A 248 -2.89 -6.86 -9.90
CA ALA A 248 -3.87 -5.80 -10.18
C ALA A 248 -4.38 -5.20 -8.87
N PRO A 249 -4.18 -3.90 -8.67
CA PRO A 249 -4.83 -3.12 -7.62
C PRO A 249 -6.00 -2.35 -8.22
N ALA A 250 -7.22 -2.60 -7.78
CA ALA A 250 -8.41 -1.92 -8.27
C ALA A 250 -9.08 -1.08 -7.17
N VAL A 251 -9.72 0.04 -7.57
CA VAL A 251 -10.51 0.87 -6.67
C VAL A 251 -11.95 0.93 -7.18
N HIS A 252 -12.86 0.40 -6.38
CA HIS A 252 -14.29 0.27 -6.68
C HIS A 252 -15.16 1.13 -5.76
N PRO A 253 -16.42 1.37 -6.09
CA PRO A 253 -17.39 1.93 -5.16
C PRO A 253 -17.57 1.01 -3.93
N ALA A 254 -17.59 1.60 -2.72
CA ALA A 254 -17.62 0.80 -1.48
C ALA A 254 -18.95 0.05 -1.24
N ASN A 255 -20.01 0.40 -1.97
CA ASN A 255 -21.31 -0.26 -1.91
C ASN A 255 -21.46 -1.45 -2.86
N GLU A 256 -20.47 -1.70 -3.73
CA GLU A 256 -20.48 -2.85 -4.62
C GLU A 256 -20.02 -4.13 -3.92
N GLY A 257 -20.74 -5.22 -4.15
CA GLY A 257 -20.43 -6.53 -3.58
C GLY A 257 -19.19 -7.16 -4.21
N ASP A 258 -18.53 -8.05 -3.47
CA ASP A 258 -17.30 -8.73 -3.92
C ASP A 258 -17.52 -9.56 -5.19
N THR A 259 -18.70 -10.15 -5.36
CA THR A 259 -19.07 -10.90 -6.57
C THR A 259 -19.21 -10.03 -7.82
N THR A 260 -19.42 -8.73 -7.66
CA THR A 260 -19.54 -7.76 -8.76
C THR A 260 -18.17 -7.21 -9.15
N THR A 261 -17.35 -6.85 -8.17
CA THR A 261 -16.06 -6.16 -8.41
C THR A 261 -14.95 -7.09 -8.88
N MET A 262 -15.01 -8.37 -8.50
CA MET A 262 -13.96 -9.36 -8.80
C MET A 262 -13.62 -9.43 -10.30
N TRP A 263 -14.62 -9.35 -11.18
CA TRP A 263 -14.40 -9.48 -12.63
C TRP A 263 -13.55 -8.36 -13.18
N GLY A 264 -13.81 -7.11 -12.78
CA GLY A 264 -13.00 -5.98 -13.20
C GLY A 264 -11.54 -6.10 -12.71
N THR A 265 -11.34 -6.57 -11.47
CA THR A 265 -10.00 -6.81 -10.94
C THR A 265 -9.29 -7.97 -11.64
N LEU A 266 -10.02 -9.04 -11.97
CA LEU A 266 -9.47 -10.19 -12.68
C LEU A 266 -9.14 -9.86 -14.13
N GLU A 267 -9.97 -9.09 -14.81
CA GLU A 267 -9.71 -8.58 -16.16
C GLU A 267 -8.49 -7.67 -16.19
N GLN A 268 -8.38 -6.73 -15.24
CA GLN A 268 -7.19 -5.89 -15.10
C GLN A 268 -5.94 -6.76 -14.89
N ALA A 269 -6.00 -7.78 -14.04
CA ALA A 269 -4.87 -8.69 -13.82
C ALA A 269 -4.49 -9.47 -15.09
N ALA A 270 -5.48 -9.96 -15.84
CA ALA A 270 -5.25 -10.68 -17.10
C ALA A 270 -4.59 -9.77 -18.15
N ASN A 271 -5.09 -8.53 -18.29
CA ASN A 271 -4.54 -7.53 -19.20
C ASN A 271 -3.10 -7.17 -18.84
N SER A 272 -2.82 -6.89 -17.56
CA SER A 272 -1.46 -6.60 -17.09
C SER A 272 -0.48 -7.76 -17.32
N LEU A 273 -0.92 -9.00 -17.10
CA LEU A 273 -0.08 -10.19 -17.39
C LEU A 273 0.14 -10.37 -18.89
N GLN A 274 -0.87 -10.07 -19.72
CA GLN A 274 -0.75 -10.09 -21.17
C GLN A 274 0.26 -9.05 -21.67
N GLU A 275 0.20 -7.82 -21.17
CA GLU A 275 1.15 -6.74 -21.47
C GLU A 275 2.60 -7.14 -21.14
N VAL A 276 2.83 -7.84 -20.01
CA VAL A 276 4.15 -8.35 -19.65
C VAL A 276 4.58 -9.48 -20.59
N ARG A 277 3.66 -10.39 -20.92
CA ARG A 277 3.95 -11.56 -21.76
C ARG A 277 4.27 -11.19 -23.21
N GLU A 278 3.59 -10.18 -23.75
CA GLU A 278 3.71 -9.74 -25.15
C GLU A 278 4.85 -8.73 -25.35
N ASP A 279 5.48 -8.24 -24.28
CA ASP A 279 6.58 -7.28 -24.38
C ASP A 279 7.89 -7.97 -24.76
N PRO A 280 8.42 -7.74 -25.97
CA PRO A 280 9.64 -8.37 -26.44
C PRO A 280 10.90 -7.91 -25.71
N THR A 281 10.79 -6.84 -24.92
CA THR A 281 11.93 -6.29 -24.15
C THR A 281 12.14 -7.01 -22.83
N VAL A 282 11.18 -7.85 -22.40
CA VAL A 282 11.30 -8.65 -21.17
C VAL A 282 12.11 -9.91 -21.48
N PRO A 283 13.34 -10.07 -20.98
CA PRO A 283 14.23 -11.17 -21.34
C PRO A 283 13.90 -12.50 -20.69
N ALA A 284 12.88 -12.55 -19.81
CA ALA A 284 12.47 -13.76 -19.09
C ALA A 284 11.53 -14.63 -19.94
N ASP A 285 11.48 -15.94 -19.66
CA ASP A 285 10.41 -16.78 -20.18
C ASP A 285 9.08 -16.40 -19.53
N THR A 286 8.29 -15.64 -20.28
CA THR A 286 6.98 -15.13 -19.90
C THR A 286 5.81 -15.96 -20.43
N SER A 287 6.08 -17.04 -21.16
CA SER A 287 5.04 -17.91 -21.78
C SER A 287 4.02 -18.47 -20.78
N GLY A 288 4.45 -18.68 -19.53
CA GLY A 288 3.62 -19.15 -18.44
C GLY A 288 2.80 -18.06 -17.71
N LEU A 289 2.93 -16.79 -18.09
CA LEU A 289 2.20 -15.67 -17.46
C LEU A 289 0.74 -15.61 -17.94
N HIS A 290 -0.10 -16.43 -17.36
CA HIS A 290 -1.55 -16.38 -17.53
C HIS A 290 -2.26 -16.97 -16.32
N VAL A 291 -3.43 -16.45 -16.01
CA VAL A 291 -4.21 -16.91 -14.86
C VAL A 291 -4.74 -18.32 -15.10
N GLN A 292 -4.60 -19.19 -14.12
CA GLN A 292 -5.14 -20.56 -14.13
C GLN A 292 -6.04 -20.82 -12.92
N ASP A 293 -5.59 -20.37 -11.75
CA ASP A 293 -6.26 -20.60 -10.48
C ASP A 293 -6.64 -19.27 -9.83
N VAL A 294 -7.90 -19.15 -9.41
CA VAL A 294 -8.43 -17.99 -8.67
C VAL A 294 -8.87 -18.43 -7.29
N VAL A 295 -8.29 -17.83 -6.25
CA VAL A 295 -8.51 -18.20 -4.84
C VAL A 295 -9.13 -17.02 -4.10
N THR A 296 -10.37 -17.18 -3.63
CA THR A 296 -11.12 -16.12 -2.95
C THR A 296 -11.79 -16.62 -1.68
N ASP A 297 -12.23 -15.69 -0.85
CA ASP A 297 -12.97 -16.01 0.35
C ASP A 297 -14.47 -16.27 0.08
N LYS A 298 -15.27 -16.39 1.15
CA LYS A 298 -16.71 -16.68 1.06
C LYS A 298 -17.56 -15.50 0.56
N GLY A 299 -17.06 -14.27 0.62
CA GLY A 299 -17.72 -13.07 0.13
C GLY A 299 -17.92 -13.09 -1.38
N TYR A 300 -17.00 -13.73 -2.08
CA TYR A 300 -16.98 -13.89 -3.54
C TYR A 300 -17.84 -15.05 -4.05
N HIS A 301 -18.47 -15.84 -3.18
CA HIS A 301 -19.17 -17.03 -3.58
C HIS A 301 -20.57 -16.75 -4.14
N SER A 302 -20.74 -16.92 -5.44
CA SER A 302 -22.04 -17.07 -6.09
C SER A 302 -22.00 -18.19 -7.11
N ALA A 303 -23.18 -18.79 -7.40
CA ALA A 303 -23.26 -19.84 -8.39
C ALA A 303 -22.93 -19.32 -9.80
N GLN A 304 -23.39 -18.10 -10.12
CA GLN A 304 -23.09 -17.42 -11.38
C GLN A 304 -21.58 -17.21 -11.55
N MET A 305 -20.90 -16.73 -10.51
CA MET A 305 -19.47 -16.48 -10.57
C MET A 305 -18.67 -17.76 -10.82
N LEU A 306 -19.07 -18.88 -10.19
CA LEU A 306 -18.42 -20.18 -10.44
C LEU A 306 -18.64 -20.69 -11.86
N VAL A 307 -19.81 -20.44 -12.45
CA VAL A 307 -20.10 -20.72 -13.85
C VAL A 307 -19.22 -19.89 -14.75
N ASN A 308 -19.17 -18.59 -14.55
CA ASN A 308 -18.37 -17.68 -15.34
C ASN A 308 -16.87 -18.03 -15.31
N LEU A 309 -16.32 -18.39 -14.13
CA LEU A 309 -14.91 -18.86 -14.05
C LEU A 309 -14.66 -20.08 -14.90
N GLU A 310 -15.62 -21.05 -14.96
CA GLU A 310 -15.49 -22.24 -15.79
C GLU A 310 -15.63 -21.93 -17.28
N GLU A 311 -16.45 -20.95 -17.67
CA GLU A 311 -16.62 -20.51 -19.06
C GLU A 311 -15.33 -19.88 -19.64
N VAL A 312 -14.50 -19.26 -18.80
CA VAL A 312 -13.20 -18.71 -19.20
C VAL A 312 -12.03 -19.64 -18.83
N ASP A 313 -12.30 -20.93 -18.60
CA ASP A 313 -11.33 -21.98 -18.25
C ASP A 313 -10.47 -21.68 -17.00
N LEU A 314 -11.00 -20.95 -16.05
CA LEU A 314 -10.33 -20.67 -14.78
C LEU A 314 -10.81 -21.61 -13.66
N ARG A 315 -9.86 -22.14 -12.91
CA ARG A 315 -10.15 -23.00 -11.76
C ARG A 315 -10.40 -22.16 -10.51
N GLY A 316 -11.65 -22.02 -10.12
CA GLY A 316 -12.04 -21.35 -8.88
C GLY A 316 -11.75 -22.22 -7.64
N TYR A 317 -11.15 -21.63 -6.62
CA TYR A 317 -11.02 -22.15 -5.26
C TYR A 317 -11.72 -21.17 -4.32
N VAL A 318 -13.04 -21.17 -4.37
CA VAL A 318 -13.89 -20.18 -3.69
C VAL A 318 -14.46 -20.77 -2.41
N SER A 319 -14.24 -20.10 -1.27
CA SER A 319 -14.83 -20.51 -0.01
C SER A 319 -16.35 -20.36 -0.06
N GLU A 320 -17.08 -21.36 0.43
CA GLU A 320 -18.55 -21.36 0.43
C GLU A 320 -19.08 -20.91 1.78
N PRO A 321 -20.01 -19.94 1.84
CA PRO A 321 -20.73 -19.60 3.07
C PRO A 321 -21.70 -20.71 3.45
N ASP A 322 -21.91 -20.91 4.74
CA ASP A 322 -22.95 -21.85 5.20
C ASP A 322 -24.32 -21.22 4.99
N ARG A 323 -25.00 -21.66 3.92
CA ARG A 323 -26.35 -21.22 3.55
C ARG A 323 -27.39 -22.35 3.61
N GLY A 324 -27.02 -23.48 4.22
CA GLY A 324 -27.88 -24.65 4.28
C GLY A 324 -28.07 -25.36 2.92
N ARG A 325 -29.13 -26.15 2.78
CA ARG A 325 -29.41 -26.95 1.58
C ARG A 325 -29.94 -26.08 0.43
N GLN A 326 -29.17 -25.97 -0.63
CA GLN A 326 -29.55 -25.22 -1.83
C GLN A 326 -30.54 -26.00 -2.70
N LYS A 327 -31.58 -25.30 -3.20
CA LYS A 327 -32.57 -25.88 -4.13
C LYS A 327 -32.16 -25.60 -5.59
N TRP A 328 -32.15 -26.65 -6.42
CA TRP A 328 -31.70 -26.61 -7.81
C TRP A 328 -32.84 -26.74 -8.83
N THR A 329 -34.09 -26.56 -8.41
CA THR A 329 -35.26 -26.59 -9.30
C THR A 329 -35.63 -25.19 -9.75
N ALA A 330 -36.11 -25.07 -10.97
CA ALA A 330 -36.62 -23.83 -11.58
C ALA A 330 -37.95 -24.03 -12.25
N LYS A 331 -38.63 -22.93 -12.56
CA LYS A 331 -39.98 -22.97 -13.22
C LYS A 331 -39.89 -23.04 -14.72
N THR A 332 -38.85 -22.45 -15.31
CA THR A 332 -38.68 -22.42 -16.79
C THR A 332 -37.54 -23.35 -17.24
N ALA A 333 -37.58 -23.80 -18.50
CA ALA A 333 -36.54 -24.64 -19.07
C ALA A 333 -35.18 -23.96 -19.12
N ALA A 334 -35.13 -22.65 -19.44
CA ALA A 334 -33.85 -21.87 -19.45
C ALA A 334 -33.25 -21.73 -18.08
N GLU A 335 -34.05 -21.36 -17.06
CA GLU A 335 -33.59 -21.32 -15.67
C GLU A 335 -33.15 -22.69 -15.18
N GLN A 336 -33.79 -23.78 -15.60
CA GLN A 336 -33.42 -25.13 -15.22
C GLN A 336 -32.08 -25.54 -15.84
N ALA A 337 -31.80 -25.13 -17.10
CA ALA A 337 -30.54 -25.36 -17.76
C ALA A 337 -29.41 -24.65 -17.00
N PHE A 338 -29.58 -23.35 -16.69
CA PHE A 338 -28.61 -22.59 -15.87
C PHE A 338 -28.41 -23.22 -14.47
N LYS A 339 -29.47 -23.62 -13.79
CA LYS A 339 -29.35 -24.25 -12.44
C LYS A 339 -28.62 -25.59 -12.50
N ARG A 340 -28.71 -26.36 -13.56
CA ARG A 340 -27.91 -27.59 -13.77
C ARG A 340 -26.42 -27.24 -13.91
N GLN A 341 -26.07 -26.24 -14.73
CA GLN A 341 -24.71 -25.77 -14.92
C GLN A 341 -24.13 -25.22 -13.59
N ALA A 342 -24.90 -24.38 -12.90
CA ALA A 342 -24.55 -23.81 -11.59
C ALA A 342 -24.34 -24.89 -10.53
N GLN A 343 -25.20 -25.90 -10.48
CA GLN A 343 -25.03 -27.06 -9.59
C GLN A 343 -23.73 -27.80 -9.86
N GLN A 344 -23.41 -28.06 -11.12
CA GLN A 344 -22.17 -28.72 -11.52
C GLN A 344 -20.95 -27.91 -11.10
N ALA A 345 -20.95 -26.57 -11.37
CA ALA A 345 -19.86 -25.67 -11.01
C ALA A 345 -19.66 -25.62 -9.48
N VAL A 346 -20.73 -25.49 -8.70
CA VAL A 346 -20.67 -25.53 -7.23
C VAL A 346 -20.12 -26.86 -6.73
N TYR A 347 -20.58 -28.02 -7.25
CA TYR A 347 -20.06 -29.31 -6.81
C TYR A 347 -18.61 -29.53 -7.23
N ARG A 348 -18.16 -29.05 -8.40
CA ARG A 348 -16.75 -29.09 -8.81
C ARG A 348 -15.90 -28.23 -7.87
N ASN A 349 -16.34 -27.02 -7.51
CA ASN A 349 -15.67 -26.17 -6.53
C ASN A 349 -15.60 -26.85 -5.16
N ARG A 350 -16.68 -27.47 -4.66
CA ARG A 350 -16.67 -28.23 -3.39
C ARG A 350 -15.69 -29.38 -3.42
N ARG A 351 -15.56 -30.11 -4.54
CA ARG A 351 -14.57 -31.19 -4.72
C ARG A 351 -13.14 -30.64 -4.68
N ARG A 352 -12.88 -29.55 -5.43
CA ARG A 352 -11.56 -28.87 -5.41
C ARG A 352 -11.18 -28.40 -4.02
N ARG A 353 -12.11 -27.78 -3.28
CA ARG A 353 -11.87 -27.27 -1.93
C ARG A 353 -11.46 -28.32 -0.90
N ARG A 354 -11.86 -29.56 -1.04
CA ARG A 354 -11.49 -30.66 -0.14
C ARG A 354 -10.02 -31.10 -0.31
N SER A 355 -9.38 -30.72 -1.40
CA SER A 355 -8.01 -31.15 -1.73
C SER A 355 -6.95 -30.51 -0.81
N ARG A 356 -5.81 -31.19 -0.64
CA ARG A 356 -4.63 -30.63 0.06
C ARG A 356 -4.12 -29.36 -0.63
N ARG A 357 -4.17 -29.33 -1.98
CA ARG A 357 -3.80 -28.13 -2.79
C ARG A 357 -4.65 -26.93 -2.41
N SER A 358 -5.97 -27.08 -2.31
CA SER A 358 -6.87 -25.99 -1.94
C SER A 358 -6.54 -25.43 -0.55
N LYS A 359 -6.29 -26.29 0.44
CA LYS A 359 -5.91 -25.86 1.79
C LYS A 359 -4.62 -25.04 1.79
N ALA A 360 -3.62 -25.47 0.99
CA ALA A 360 -2.36 -24.73 0.84
C ALA A 360 -2.58 -23.37 0.15
N LEU A 361 -3.38 -23.31 -0.92
CA LEU A 361 -3.69 -22.09 -1.64
C LEU A 361 -4.45 -21.07 -0.76
N HIS A 362 -5.46 -21.52 -0.01
CA HIS A 362 -6.17 -20.63 0.92
C HIS A 362 -5.29 -20.09 2.04
N ARG A 363 -4.31 -20.88 2.53
CA ARG A 363 -3.33 -20.39 3.50
C ARG A 363 -2.43 -19.32 2.90
N LYS A 364 -1.92 -19.56 1.68
CA LYS A 364 -1.13 -18.56 0.94
C LYS A 364 -1.94 -17.29 0.67
N ARG A 365 -3.22 -17.42 0.25
CA ARG A 365 -4.11 -16.26 0.07
C ARG A 365 -4.23 -15.45 1.35
N ALA A 366 -4.59 -16.08 2.45
CA ALA A 366 -4.72 -15.39 3.73
C ALA A 366 -3.43 -14.66 4.10
N GLU A 367 -2.27 -15.32 3.96
CA GLU A 367 -0.98 -14.72 4.29
C GLU A 367 -0.59 -13.59 3.33
N LEU A 368 -0.59 -13.85 2.01
CA LEU A 368 0.01 -12.93 1.04
C LEU A 368 -0.90 -11.74 0.70
N VAL A 369 -2.23 -11.97 0.62
CA VAL A 369 -3.17 -10.90 0.32
C VAL A 369 -3.37 -9.99 1.53
N GLU A 370 -3.51 -10.54 2.74
CA GLU A 370 -3.56 -9.72 3.97
C GLU A 370 -2.28 -8.91 4.16
N ARG A 371 -1.11 -9.52 3.93
CA ARG A 371 0.18 -8.83 3.94
C ARG A 371 0.25 -7.71 2.90
N SER A 372 -0.32 -7.89 1.70
CA SER A 372 -0.34 -6.84 0.69
C SER A 372 -1.13 -5.62 1.15
N PHE A 373 -2.26 -5.82 1.84
CA PHE A 373 -3.03 -4.72 2.42
C PHE A 373 -2.31 -4.08 3.60
N GLU A 374 -1.75 -4.86 4.52
CA GLU A 374 -0.95 -4.35 5.64
C GLU A 374 0.18 -3.44 5.13
N HIS A 375 0.96 -3.90 4.16
CA HIS A 375 2.06 -3.10 3.63
C HIS A 375 1.60 -1.88 2.83
N VAL A 376 0.51 -1.96 2.09
CA VAL A 376 0.02 -0.84 1.28
C VAL A 376 -0.73 0.18 2.15
N LEU A 377 -1.58 -0.26 3.05
CA LEU A 377 -2.44 0.63 3.84
C LEU A 377 -1.75 1.10 5.12
N ASP A 378 -1.18 0.19 5.92
CA ASP A 378 -0.62 0.53 7.21
C ASP A 378 0.84 0.97 7.10
N ASP A 379 1.71 0.16 6.52
CA ASP A 379 3.12 0.49 6.34
C ASP A 379 3.34 1.58 5.30
N GLY A 380 2.58 1.60 4.23
CA GLY A 380 2.60 2.64 3.20
C GLY A 380 1.84 3.90 3.58
N GLY A 381 1.04 3.88 4.65
CA GLY A 381 0.32 5.04 5.17
C GLY A 381 -0.92 5.44 4.38
N LEU A 382 -1.51 4.52 3.58
CA LEU A 382 -2.67 4.83 2.72
C LEU A 382 -3.99 4.28 3.26
N TRP A 383 -4.10 4.03 4.58
CA TRP A 383 -5.34 3.60 5.24
C TRP A 383 -6.48 4.64 5.12
N ARG A 384 -6.12 5.92 4.93
CA ARG A 384 -7.01 7.03 4.63
C ARG A 384 -6.45 7.82 3.45
N VAL A 385 -7.26 8.04 2.44
CA VAL A 385 -6.88 8.92 1.32
C VAL A 385 -7.24 10.37 1.62
N TYR A 386 -6.35 11.28 1.23
CA TYR A 386 -6.57 12.72 1.29
C TYR A 386 -7.00 13.31 -0.07
N LEU A 387 -7.18 12.45 -1.06
CA LEU A 387 -7.68 12.78 -2.39
C LEU A 387 -9.19 12.60 -2.45
N ARG A 388 -9.81 13.23 -3.43
CA ARG A 388 -11.23 13.12 -3.75
C ARG A 388 -11.42 12.66 -5.19
N GLY A 389 -12.50 11.93 -5.44
CA GLY A 389 -12.78 11.31 -6.73
C GLY A 389 -12.04 9.99 -6.93
N ARG A 390 -12.78 8.96 -7.33
CA ARG A 390 -12.29 7.59 -7.48
C ARG A 390 -11.08 7.49 -8.43
N GLU A 391 -11.10 8.22 -9.55
CA GLU A 391 -9.99 8.22 -10.50
C GLU A 391 -8.69 8.75 -9.89
N ASN A 392 -8.75 9.87 -9.16
CA ASN A 392 -7.58 10.42 -8.48
C ASN A 392 -7.01 9.47 -7.42
N ILE A 393 -7.91 8.76 -6.74
CA ILE A 393 -7.53 7.74 -5.75
C ILE A 393 -6.89 6.56 -6.45
N ALA A 394 -7.47 6.08 -7.56
CA ALA A 394 -6.93 4.97 -8.34
C ALA A 394 -5.53 5.29 -8.90
N LYS A 395 -5.30 6.50 -9.44
CA LYS A 395 -3.99 6.97 -9.89
C LYS A 395 -2.94 6.88 -8.78
N ARG A 396 -3.29 7.37 -7.60
CA ARG A 396 -2.39 7.31 -6.44
C ARG A 396 -2.16 5.88 -5.98
N TYR A 397 -3.22 5.07 -5.97
CA TYR A 397 -3.18 3.69 -5.50
C TYR A 397 -2.31 2.80 -6.40
N LEU A 398 -2.41 2.95 -7.72
CA LEU A 398 -1.56 2.25 -8.70
C LEU A 398 -0.06 2.48 -8.43
N ILE A 399 0.35 3.73 -8.25
CA ILE A 399 1.78 4.00 -8.01
C ILE A 399 2.22 3.55 -6.62
N HIS A 400 1.32 3.60 -5.65
CA HIS A 400 1.59 3.13 -4.30
C HIS A 400 1.83 1.60 -4.25
N THR A 401 1.00 0.84 -4.99
CA THR A 401 1.17 -0.61 -5.14
C THR A 401 2.34 -0.98 -6.05
N ALA A 402 2.65 -0.15 -7.06
CA ALA A 402 3.89 -0.28 -7.84
C ALA A 402 5.13 -0.14 -6.95
N ALA A 403 5.12 0.80 -5.99
CA ALA A 403 6.21 0.94 -5.02
C ALA A 403 6.34 -0.28 -4.09
N PHE A 404 5.21 -0.88 -3.65
CA PHE A 404 5.23 -2.16 -2.95
C PHE A 404 5.92 -3.24 -3.77
N ASN A 405 5.57 -3.37 -5.05
CA ASN A 405 6.18 -4.32 -5.97
C ASN A 405 7.68 -4.06 -6.19
N LEU A 406 8.10 -2.79 -6.33
CA LEU A 406 9.53 -2.43 -6.34
C LEU A 406 10.22 -2.83 -5.03
N GLY A 407 9.53 -2.76 -3.90
CA GLY A 407 10.01 -3.26 -2.61
C GLY A 407 10.32 -4.75 -2.62
N LEU A 408 9.61 -5.58 -3.41
CA LEU A 408 9.94 -7.01 -3.58
C LEU A 408 11.26 -7.17 -4.34
N ILE A 409 11.49 -6.39 -5.40
CA ILE A 409 12.77 -6.38 -6.15
C ILE A 409 13.91 -5.95 -5.21
N MET A 410 13.71 -4.84 -4.48
CA MET A 410 14.71 -4.35 -3.52
C MET A 410 15.03 -5.38 -2.46
N ARG A 411 14.04 -6.13 -1.96
CA ARG A 411 14.25 -7.22 -0.99
C ARG A 411 15.07 -8.36 -1.59
N LYS A 412 14.81 -8.74 -2.85
CA LYS A 412 15.62 -9.76 -3.56
C LYS A 412 17.08 -9.31 -3.73
N LEU A 413 17.32 -8.04 -4.07
CA LEU A 413 18.65 -7.51 -4.36
C LEU A 413 19.46 -7.16 -3.11
N THR A 414 18.82 -6.67 -2.06
CA THR A 414 19.52 -6.07 -0.90
C THR A 414 19.16 -6.72 0.44
N GLY A 415 18.16 -7.60 0.45
CA GLY A 415 17.57 -8.17 1.68
C GLY A 415 16.50 -7.28 2.32
N PHE A 416 16.27 -6.05 1.84
CA PHE A 416 15.34 -5.08 2.45
C PHE A 416 14.42 -4.46 1.41
N GLY A 417 13.11 -4.49 1.67
CA GLY A 417 12.09 -3.96 0.77
C GLY A 417 11.73 -2.48 1.02
N THR A 418 12.21 -1.88 2.10
CA THR A 418 11.90 -0.48 2.48
C THR A 418 13.10 0.19 3.14
N PRO A 419 13.19 1.55 3.13
CA PRO A 419 14.26 2.27 3.83
C PRO A 419 14.29 1.99 5.34
N ARG A 420 13.12 1.84 5.98
CA ARG A 420 13.01 1.50 7.40
C ARG A 420 13.56 0.12 7.71
N GLY A 421 13.20 -0.89 6.92
CA GLY A 421 13.75 -2.24 7.08
C GLY A 421 15.27 -2.26 6.99
N TRP A 422 15.85 -1.43 6.13
CA TRP A 422 17.29 -1.25 6.05
C TRP A 422 17.86 -0.64 7.34
N ALA A 423 17.25 0.43 7.86
CA ALA A 423 17.67 1.09 9.09
C ALA A 423 17.57 0.17 10.30
N ASP A 424 16.46 -0.58 10.42
CA ASP A 424 16.23 -1.53 11.52
C ASP A 424 17.25 -2.67 11.51
N ALA A 425 17.59 -3.20 10.34
CA ALA A 425 18.59 -4.26 10.22
C ALA A 425 20.00 -3.77 10.57
N ARG A 426 20.38 -2.56 10.14
CA ARG A 426 21.65 -1.95 10.57
C ARG A 426 21.69 -1.75 12.09
N ALA A 427 20.60 -1.25 12.67
CA ALA A 427 20.49 -1.11 14.11
C ALA A 427 20.58 -2.47 14.84
N ALA A 428 19.93 -3.51 14.29
CA ALA A 428 20.02 -4.87 14.84
C ALA A 428 21.42 -5.45 14.71
N ALA A 429 22.09 -5.28 13.57
CA ALA A 429 23.48 -5.70 13.37
C ALA A 429 24.43 -4.97 14.33
N ALA A 430 24.28 -3.66 14.48
CA ALA A 430 25.06 -2.87 15.42
C ALA A 430 24.84 -3.31 16.89
N ARG A 431 23.58 -3.63 17.26
CA ARG A 431 23.28 -4.20 18.59
C ARG A 431 23.96 -5.55 18.79
N ARG A 432 23.91 -6.45 17.80
CA ARG A 432 24.59 -7.76 17.87
C ARG A 432 26.10 -7.62 17.98
N LEU A 433 26.72 -6.77 17.18
CA LEU A 433 28.17 -6.50 17.25
C LEU A 433 28.57 -5.91 18.61
N ARG A 434 27.76 -4.98 19.15
CA ARG A 434 27.99 -4.41 20.49
C ARG A 434 27.84 -5.47 21.57
N ALA A 435 26.87 -6.37 21.48
CA ALA A 435 26.72 -7.48 22.43
C ALA A 435 27.89 -8.46 22.35
N LEU A 436 28.38 -8.81 21.16
CA LEU A 436 29.57 -9.65 20.97
C LEU A 436 30.81 -8.97 21.53
N TRP A 437 31.00 -7.67 21.25
CA TRP A 437 32.13 -6.89 21.78
C TRP A 437 32.10 -6.82 23.31
N ASN A 438 30.92 -6.57 23.89
CA ASN A 438 30.78 -6.54 25.36
C ASN A 438 31.05 -7.92 25.98
N GLY A 439 30.60 -9.00 25.33
CA GLY A 439 30.92 -10.38 25.73
C GLY A 439 32.41 -10.70 25.66
N LEU A 440 33.09 -10.26 24.60
CA LEU A 440 34.52 -10.42 24.43
C LEU A 440 35.31 -9.61 25.47
N ALA A 441 34.92 -8.35 25.66
CA ALA A 441 35.50 -7.47 26.66
C ALA A 441 35.32 -8.00 28.10
N ALA A 442 34.16 -8.60 28.40
CA ALA A 442 33.91 -9.25 29.69
C ALA A 442 34.81 -10.51 29.90
N ARG A 443 34.99 -11.31 28.83
CA ARG A 443 35.90 -12.47 28.84
C ARG A 443 37.33 -12.02 29.06
N LEU A 444 37.81 -11.01 28.31
CA LEU A 444 39.16 -10.44 28.47
C LEU A 444 39.38 -9.90 29.88
N ARG A 445 38.40 -9.19 30.45
CA ARG A 445 38.49 -8.70 31.85
C ARG A 445 38.56 -9.85 32.86
N ARG A 446 37.90 -10.98 32.63
CA ARG A 446 38.04 -12.18 33.47
C ARG A 446 39.38 -12.83 33.33
N TRP A 447 40.02 -12.78 32.16
CA TRP A 447 41.36 -13.30 31.92
C TRP A 447 42.47 -12.40 32.51
N THR A 448 42.30 -11.08 32.51
CA THR A 448 43.21 -10.11 33.10
C THR A 448 43.06 -9.96 34.60
N ALA A 449 41.97 -10.46 35.18
CA ALA A 449 41.81 -10.59 36.64
C ALA A 449 42.53 -11.87 37.12
N ILE A 450 43.84 -11.94 36.89
CA ILE A 450 44.73 -12.89 37.61
C ILE A 450 44.69 -12.48 39.07
N PRO A 451 44.31 -13.32 40.03
CA PRO A 451 44.43 -12.96 41.44
C PRO A 451 45.88 -12.74 41.72
N VAL A 452 46.24 -11.55 42.11
CA VAL A 452 47.56 -11.30 42.72
C VAL A 452 47.61 -12.17 43.96
N ILE A 453 48.32 -13.30 43.85
CA ILE A 453 48.66 -14.10 45.01
C ILE A 453 49.44 -13.18 45.90
N LYS A 454 48.84 -12.73 47.00
CA LYS A 454 49.57 -12.07 48.09
C LYS A 454 50.50 -13.13 48.65
N VAL A 455 51.77 -13.12 48.20
CA VAL A 455 52.81 -13.84 48.83
C VAL A 455 53.04 -13.12 50.16
N TRP A 456 52.62 -13.74 51.22
CA TRP A 456 52.91 -13.32 52.57
C TRP A 456 54.45 -13.47 52.79
N PRO A 457 55.17 -12.46 53.20
CA PRO A 457 56.60 -12.67 53.59
C PRO A 457 56.61 -13.57 54.79
N ALA A 458 57.29 -14.73 54.69
CA ALA A 458 57.58 -15.60 55.78
C ALA A 458 58.40 -14.82 56.84
N ALA A 459 57.90 -14.83 58.06
CA ALA A 459 58.58 -14.31 59.22
C ALA A 459 59.88 -15.06 59.41
N LEU A 460 61.00 -14.41 59.17
CA LEU A 460 62.31 -14.80 59.72
C LEU A 460 62.32 -14.36 61.16
N GLY A 461 62.21 -15.32 62.07
CA GLY A 461 62.51 -15.14 63.48
C GLY A 461 64.01 -15.11 63.70
N HIS A 462 64.44 -14.23 64.51
CA HIS A 462 65.66 -14.19 65.31
C HIS A 462 65.49 -13.01 66.27
N ASP A 463 65.71 -13.11 67.46
CA ASP A 463 66.34 -13.82 68.52
C ASP A 463 66.35 -12.91 69.77
N ARG A 464 66.37 -13.51 70.84
CA ARG A 464 66.28 -13.10 72.21
C ARG A 464 67.10 -11.87 72.63
N PRO A 465 66.67 -11.15 73.70
CA PRO A 465 67.45 -10.16 74.38
C PRO A 465 68.33 -10.83 75.39
N LEU A 466 69.59 -10.30 75.57
CA LEU A 466 70.42 -10.49 76.73
C LEU A 466 70.31 -9.28 77.58
N ALA A 467 70.27 -9.59 78.88
CA ALA A 467 70.13 -8.73 80.05
C ALA A 467 71.30 -7.74 80.21
N ALA A 468 71.00 -6.59 80.79
CA ALA A 468 71.50 -5.96 81.95
C ALA A 468 70.73 -4.69 82.28
#